data_bc16cc9de0f49c342ee9f81dd788a11b
#
_entry.id   bc16cc9de0f49c342ee9f81dd788a11b
#
_cell.length_a   1.000
_cell.length_b   1.000
_cell.length_c   1.000
_cell.angle_alpha   90.00
_cell.angle_beta   90.00
_cell.angle_gamma   90.00
#
_symmetry.space_group_name_H-M   'P 1'
#
loop_
_entity.id
_entity.type
_entity.pdbx_description
1 polymer ?
#
loop_
_entity_poly.entity_id
_entity_poly.type
_entity_poly.pdbx_seq_one_letter_code
_entity_poly.pdbx_strand_id
1 'polypeptide(L)'
;MIRLQEVKAEERKLLWNINQKYLYEMTKYYPDNMDEQGNYHYGYFDAYFTDAERKAFFIYDDEIMVGFVMLNTYSAIGHHPDCTIAEFTIFPSYRRNHYAIDAVNLILSIYHGKWEIKYNEKMWEQKNFGQR
;
A
#
# COMPACT_ATOMS: atom_id res chain seq x y z
N MET A 1 -1.96 19.21 -1.58
CA MET A 1 -1.72 18.65 -0.23
C MET A 1 -2.13 17.19 -0.20
N ILE A 2 -1.30 16.35 0.40
CA ILE A 2 -1.58 14.91 0.48
C ILE A 2 -2.67 14.64 1.50
N ARG A 3 -3.60 13.77 1.13
CA ARG A 3 -4.62 13.28 2.06
C ARG A 3 -4.85 11.80 1.84
N LEU A 4 -5.31 11.13 2.89
CA LEU A 4 -5.66 9.71 2.85
C LEU A 4 -7.18 9.59 2.87
N GLN A 5 -7.72 8.75 2.02
CA GLN A 5 -9.16 8.49 1.99
C GLN A 5 -9.39 7.00 2.11
N GLU A 6 -10.10 6.59 3.15
CA GLU A 6 -10.35 5.17 3.36
C GLU A 6 -11.17 4.60 2.19
N VAL A 7 -10.77 3.41 1.73
CA VAL A 7 -11.45 2.73 0.64
C VAL A 7 -12.81 2.26 1.12
N LYS A 8 -13.86 2.59 0.37
CA LYS A 8 -15.23 2.19 0.71
C LYS A 8 -15.56 0.85 0.08
N ALA A 9 -16.59 0.19 0.62
CA ALA A 9 -16.99 -1.12 0.10
C ALA A 9 -17.33 -1.07 -1.39
N GLU A 10 -17.97 0.00 -1.82
CA GLU A 10 -18.34 0.13 -3.24
C GLU A 10 -17.13 0.44 -4.14
N GLU A 11 -15.96 0.71 -3.55
CA GLU A 11 -14.74 0.94 -4.31
C GLU A 11 -13.86 -0.32 -4.38
N ARG A 12 -14.41 -1.46 -3.98
CA ARG A 12 -13.69 -2.72 -3.95
C ARG A 12 -13.04 -3.06 -5.29
N LYS A 13 -13.79 -2.90 -6.37
CA LYS A 13 -13.24 -3.20 -7.69
C LYS A 13 -12.13 -2.24 -8.09
N LEU A 14 -12.26 -0.99 -7.72
CA LEU A 14 -11.21 -0.01 -7.99
C LEU A 14 -9.92 -0.39 -7.26
N LEU A 15 -10.03 -0.75 -5.98
CA LEU A 15 -8.86 -1.17 -5.23
C LEU A 15 -8.25 -2.44 -5.82
N TRP A 16 -9.08 -3.40 -6.24
CA TRP A 16 -8.59 -4.62 -6.88
C TRP A 16 -7.77 -4.29 -8.12
N ASN A 17 -8.31 -3.42 -8.98
CA ASN A 17 -7.61 -3.07 -10.22
C ASN A 17 -6.28 -2.38 -9.96
N ILE A 18 -6.25 -1.50 -8.97
CA ILE A 18 -5.03 -0.78 -8.60
C ILE A 18 -4.02 -1.73 -7.98
N ASN A 19 -4.49 -2.63 -7.10
CA ASN A 19 -3.61 -3.60 -6.46
C ASN A 19 -2.97 -4.53 -7.49
N GLN A 20 -3.71 -4.92 -8.52
CA GLN A 20 -3.16 -5.77 -9.58
C GLN A 20 -2.00 -5.09 -10.32
N LYS A 21 -2.11 -3.79 -10.56
CA LYS A 21 -1.03 -3.04 -11.19
C LYS A 21 0.19 -2.97 -10.29
N TYR A 22 -0.04 -2.81 -9.00
CA TYR A 22 1.03 -2.82 -8.02
C TYR A 22 1.71 -4.20 -7.97
N LEU A 23 0.92 -5.28 -7.94
CA LEU A 23 1.48 -6.62 -7.92
C LEU A 23 2.29 -6.92 -9.18
N TYR A 24 1.82 -6.42 -10.32
CA TYR A 24 2.57 -6.57 -11.55
C TYR A 24 3.96 -5.92 -11.43
N GLU A 25 4.02 -4.72 -10.90
CA GLU A 25 5.31 -4.06 -10.68
C GLU A 25 6.16 -4.82 -9.67
N MET A 26 5.55 -5.43 -8.67
CA MET A 26 6.27 -6.17 -7.64
C MET A 26 6.92 -7.44 -8.19
N THR A 27 6.51 -7.95 -9.35
CA THR A 27 7.15 -9.12 -9.92
C THR A 27 8.60 -8.88 -10.30
N LYS A 28 9.05 -7.63 -10.33
CA LYS A 28 10.48 -7.33 -10.47
C LYS A 28 11.29 -7.88 -9.30
N TYR A 29 10.66 -8.04 -8.14
CA TYR A 29 11.35 -8.41 -6.90
C TYR A 29 10.87 -9.76 -6.37
N TYR A 30 9.61 -10.08 -6.58
CA TYR A 30 8.98 -11.32 -6.11
C TYR A 30 8.31 -11.98 -7.30
N PRO A 31 9.05 -12.83 -8.05
CA PRO A 31 8.46 -13.46 -9.22
C PRO A 31 7.16 -14.18 -8.90
N ASP A 32 6.18 -13.99 -9.75
CA ASP A 32 4.87 -14.59 -9.58
C ASP A 32 4.24 -14.75 -10.96
N ASN A 33 3.23 -15.59 -11.05
CA ASN A 33 2.56 -15.91 -12.30
C ASN A 33 1.11 -15.44 -12.26
N MET A 34 0.65 -14.92 -13.39
CA MET A 34 -0.76 -14.58 -13.55
C MET A 34 -1.60 -15.83 -13.69
N ASP A 35 -2.85 -15.71 -13.29
CA ASP A 35 -3.83 -16.77 -13.58
C ASP A 35 -4.34 -16.60 -15.02
N GLU A 36 -5.37 -17.38 -15.38
CA GLU A 36 -5.87 -17.39 -16.75
C GLU A 36 -6.58 -16.10 -17.15
N GLN A 37 -6.97 -15.30 -16.19
CA GLN A 37 -7.58 -13.99 -16.45
C GLN A 37 -6.56 -12.85 -16.41
N GLY A 38 -5.28 -13.18 -16.23
CA GLY A 38 -4.24 -12.16 -16.16
C GLY A 38 -4.14 -11.47 -14.80
N ASN A 39 -4.60 -12.10 -13.75
CA ASN A 39 -4.56 -11.55 -12.41
C ASN A 39 -3.59 -12.31 -11.52
N TYR A 40 -3.03 -11.57 -10.55
CA TYR A 40 -2.22 -12.18 -9.50
C TYR A 40 -3.09 -12.48 -8.31
N HIS A 41 -2.81 -13.60 -7.64
CA HIS A 41 -3.52 -13.99 -6.44
C HIS A 41 -3.17 -13.03 -5.30
N TYR A 42 -4.18 -12.60 -4.54
CA TYR A 42 -3.97 -11.81 -3.33
C TYR A 42 -4.99 -12.30 -2.29
N GLY A 43 -4.54 -13.24 -1.44
CA GLY A 43 -5.45 -14.01 -0.60
C GLY A 43 -6.16 -13.22 0.49
N TYR A 44 -5.59 -12.10 0.93
CA TYR A 44 -6.18 -11.32 2.01
C TYR A 44 -7.02 -10.14 1.50
N PHE A 45 -7.29 -10.09 0.20
CA PHE A 45 -7.95 -8.92 -0.36
C PHE A 45 -9.32 -8.67 0.29
N ASP A 46 -10.14 -9.70 0.38
CA ASP A 46 -11.48 -9.54 0.95
C ASP A 46 -11.43 -9.14 2.41
N ALA A 47 -10.40 -9.55 3.12
CA ALA A 47 -10.25 -9.24 4.54
C ALA A 47 -10.15 -7.74 4.79
N TYR A 48 -9.71 -6.97 3.81
CA TYR A 48 -9.64 -5.52 3.97
C TYR A 48 -11.02 -4.86 4.05
N PHE A 49 -12.07 -5.62 3.73
CA PHE A 49 -13.44 -5.13 3.80
C PHE A 49 -14.23 -5.77 4.93
N THR A 50 -13.67 -6.77 5.61
CA THR A 50 -14.41 -7.51 6.65
C THR A 50 -13.65 -7.58 7.97
N ASP A 51 -12.34 -7.39 7.97
CA ASP A 51 -11.51 -7.55 9.16
C ASP A 51 -11.18 -6.16 9.70
N ALA A 52 -11.59 -5.89 10.93
CA ALA A 52 -11.35 -4.59 11.56
C ALA A 52 -9.86 -4.28 11.74
N GLU A 53 -8.99 -5.31 11.67
CA GLU A 53 -7.54 -5.14 11.82
C GLU A 53 -6.85 -4.77 10.51
N ARG A 54 -7.60 -4.63 9.42
CA ARG A 54 -7.04 -4.29 8.11
C ARG A 54 -7.75 -3.08 7.55
N LYS A 55 -6.98 -2.16 6.97
CA LYS A 55 -7.54 -0.96 6.34
C LYS A 55 -6.77 -0.63 5.08
N ALA A 56 -7.48 -0.10 4.10
CA ALA A 56 -6.88 0.37 2.87
C ALA A 56 -7.27 1.82 2.65
N PHE A 57 -6.32 2.60 2.13
CA PHE A 57 -6.55 4.01 1.83
C PHE A 57 -6.05 4.33 0.44
N PHE A 58 -6.79 5.17 -0.26
CA PHE A 58 -6.25 5.83 -1.44
C PHE A 58 -5.49 7.08 -0.99
N ILE A 59 -4.43 7.39 -1.70
CA ILE A 59 -3.61 8.56 -1.42
C ILE A 59 -3.89 9.59 -2.50
N TYR A 60 -4.30 10.78 -2.09
CA TYR A 60 -4.64 11.86 -3.02
C TYR A 60 -3.73 13.05 -2.81
N ASP A 61 -3.43 13.73 -3.91
CA ASP A 61 -2.94 15.11 -3.87
C ASP A 61 -4.09 15.95 -4.39
N ASP A 62 -4.78 16.63 -3.48
CA ASP A 62 -6.03 17.33 -3.79
C ASP A 62 -7.03 16.36 -4.42
N GLU A 63 -7.35 16.50 -5.70
CA GLU A 63 -8.33 15.65 -6.36
C GLU A 63 -7.72 14.51 -7.16
N ILE A 64 -6.40 14.41 -7.19
CA ILE A 64 -5.71 13.41 -8.02
C ILE A 64 -5.25 12.25 -7.15
N MET A 65 -5.66 11.03 -7.53
CA MET A 65 -5.19 9.84 -6.83
C MET A 65 -3.76 9.56 -7.27
N VAL A 66 -2.83 9.56 -6.32
CA VAL A 66 -1.41 9.38 -6.62
C VAL A 66 -0.86 8.07 -6.09
N GLY A 67 -1.62 7.32 -5.30
CA GLY A 67 -1.13 6.05 -4.76
C GLY A 67 -2.16 5.38 -3.88
N PHE A 68 -1.71 4.31 -3.20
CA PHE A 68 -2.55 3.63 -2.22
C PHE A 68 -1.69 2.97 -1.16
N VAL A 69 -2.32 2.60 -0.05
CA VAL A 69 -1.65 1.90 1.04
C VAL A 69 -2.62 0.92 1.67
N MET A 70 -2.11 -0.25 2.05
CA MET A 70 -2.87 -1.27 2.77
C MET A 70 -2.15 -1.56 4.06
N LEU A 71 -2.89 -1.48 5.16
CA LEU A 71 -2.36 -1.55 6.53
C LEU A 71 -3.02 -2.67 7.29
N ASN A 72 -2.30 -3.25 8.25
CA ASN A 72 -2.91 -4.16 9.21
C ASN A 72 -2.15 -4.11 10.52
N THR A 73 -2.71 -4.75 11.55
CA THR A 73 -2.09 -4.82 12.86
C THR A 73 -1.38 -6.15 13.10
N TYR A 74 -1.27 -7.00 12.08
CA TYR A 74 -0.59 -8.27 12.19
C TYR A 74 0.90 -8.10 11.91
N SER A 75 1.73 -8.76 12.71
CA SER A 75 3.17 -8.64 12.54
C SER A 75 3.74 -9.85 11.81
N ALA A 76 4.68 -9.60 10.89
CA ALA A 76 5.39 -10.67 10.21
C ALA A 76 6.47 -11.30 11.09
N ILE A 77 6.83 -10.65 12.20
CA ILE A 77 7.92 -11.13 13.05
C ILE A 77 7.46 -11.57 14.43
N GLY A 78 6.17 -11.80 14.62
CA GLY A 78 5.67 -12.47 15.79
C GLY A 78 5.25 -11.58 16.95
N HIS A 79 5.29 -10.27 16.83
CA HIS A 79 4.71 -9.38 17.84
C HIS A 79 3.63 -8.51 17.19
N HIS A 80 2.81 -7.85 18.00
CA HIS A 80 1.71 -7.05 17.47
C HIS A 80 2.05 -5.57 17.50
N PRO A 81 2.52 -4.99 16.39
CA PRO A 81 2.69 -3.53 16.32
C PRO A 81 1.32 -2.89 16.20
N ASP A 82 1.24 -1.58 16.48
CA ASP A 82 -0.01 -0.86 16.27
C ASP A 82 -0.38 -0.79 14.81
N CYS A 83 0.60 -0.88 13.92
CA CYS A 83 0.33 -0.83 12.49
C CYS A 83 1.48 -1.43 11.69
N THR A 84 1.12 -2.20 10.67
CA THR A 84 2.05 -2.71 9.67
C THR A 84 1.64 -2.15 8.32
N ILE A 85 2.58 -1.54 7.61
CA ILE A 85 2.36 -1.14 6.23
C ILE A 85 2.68 -2.36 5.37
N ALA A 86 1.62 -3.02 4.89
CA ALA A 86 1.76 -4.26 4.12
C ALA A 86 2.02 -3.99 2.65
N GLU A 87 1.28 -3.05 2.06
CA GLU A 87 1.44 -2.68 0.66
C GLU A 87 1.39 -1.16 0.58
N PHE A 88 2.24 -0.59 -0.26
CA PHE A 88 2.29 0.85 -0.39
C PHE A 88 2.95 1.20 -1.72
N THR A 89 2.33 2.09 -2.46
CA THR A 89 2.97 2.61 -3.66
C THR A 89 2.46 4.01 -3.99
N ILE A 90 3.34 4.81 -4.54
CA ILE A 90 2.98 6.01 -5.30
C ILE A 90 3.04 5.59 -6.76
N PHE A 91 2.03 5.91 -7.53
CA PHE A 91 1.98 5.48 -8.93
C PHE A 91 3.17 6.08 -9.70
N PRO A 92 3.70 5.35 -10.69
CA PRO A 92 4.93 5.78 -11.36
C PRO A 92 4.91 7.22 -11.86
N SER A 93 3.77 7.69 -12.36
CA SER A 93 3.66 9.05 -12.91
C SER A 93 3.90 10.14 -11.87
N TYR A 94 3.77 9.81 -10.60
CA TYR A 94 3.80 10.80 -9.53
C TYR A 94 4.99 10.64 -8.59
N ARG A 95 5.93 9.77 -8.92
CA ARG A 95 7.12 9.55 -8.09
C ARG A 95 8.06 10.74 -8.18
N ARG A 96 8.94 10.87 -7.17
CA ARG A 96 9.92 11.94 -7.06
C ARG A 96 9.31 13.31 -6.78
N ASN A 97 8.14 13.29 -6.12
CA ASN A 97 7.44 14.50 -5.73
C ASN A 97 7.22 14.56 -4.22
N HIS A 98 7.99 13.79 -3.44
CA HIS A 98 7.86 13.73 -1.97
C HIS A 98 6.52 13.19 -1.49
N TYR A 99 5.68 12.68 -2.38
CA TYR A 99 4.38 12.14 -1.98
C TYR A 99 4.52 10.95 -1.04
N ALA A 100 5.51 10.10 -1.27
CA ALA A 100 5.71 8.93 -0.43
C ALA A 100 6.02 9.32 1.01
N ILE A 101 6.91 10.28 1.20
CA ILE A 101 7.27 10.76 2.53
C ILE A 101 6.07 11.41 3.21
N ASP A 102 5.35 12.25 2.47
CA ASP A 102 4.19 12.94 3.01
C ASP A 102 3.12 11.95 3.44
N ALA A 103 2.88 10.92 2.62
CA ALA A 103 1.88 9.90 2.94
C ALA A 103 2.28 9.10 4.18
N VAL A 104 3.55 8.70 4.27
CA VAL A 104 4.01 7.96 5.44
C VAL A 104 3.90 8.80 6.69
N ASN A 105 4.24 10.08 6.61
CA ASN A 105 4.11 10.96 7.77
C ASN A 105 2.66 11.08 8.22
N LEU A 106 1.72 11.14 7.28
CA LEU A 106 0.30 11.13 7.64
C LEU A 106 -0.10 9.84 8.33
N ILE A 107 0.36 8.70 7.81
CA ILE A 107 0.05 7.41 8.43
C ILE A 107 0.61 7.36 9.85
N LEU A 108 1.86 7.81 10.02
CA LEU A 108 2.47 7.83 11.34
C LEU A 108 1.72 8.74 12.32
N SER A 109 1.14 9.83 11.82
CA SER A 109 0.39 10.74 12.69
C SER A 109 -0.97 10.16 13.09
N ILE A 110 -1.53 9.26 12.28
CA ILE A 110 -2.81 8.64 12.59
C ILE A 110 -2.63 7.45 13.52
N TYR A 111 -1.60 6.65 13.29
CA TYR A 111 -1.36 5.42 14.06
C TYR A 111 -0.12 5.62 14.91
N HIS A 112 -0.31 5.64 16.22
CA HIS A 112 0.79 5.81 17.17
C HIS A 112 1.29 4.45 17.64
N GLY A 113 2.51 4.42 18.17
CA GLY A 113 3.05 3.22 18.79
C GLY A 113 4.08 2.54 17.90
N LYS A 114 4.09 1.21 17.93
CA LYS A 114 5.08 0.44 17.19
C LYS A 114 4.73 0.37 15.72
N TRP A 115 5.76 0.42 14.88
CA TRP A 115 5.59 0.40 13.44
C TRP A 115 6.39 -0.74 12.83
N GLU A 116 5.85 -1.29 11.75
CA GLU A 116 6.50 -2.32 10.98
C GLU A 116 6.23 -2.05 9.52
N ILE A 117 7.27 -2.06 8.69
CA ILE A 117 7.12 -1.85 7.25
C ILE A 117 7.61 -3.11 6.56
N LYS A 118 6.75 -3.69 5.75
CA LYS A 118 7.07 -4.88 5.00
C LYS A 118 7.58 -4.44 3.65
N TYR A 119 8.87 -4.62 3.39
CA TYR A 119 9.45 -4.14 2.16
C TYR A 119 10.64 -5.00 1.76
N ASN A 120 11.03 -4.85 0.49
CA ASN A 120 12.25 -5.41 -0.05
C ASN A 120 13.25 -4.28 -0.22
N GLU A 121 14.50 -4.51 0.16
CA GLU A 121 15.52 -3.47 0.13
C GLU A 121 15.72 -2.89 -1.27
N LYS A 122 15.76 -3.75 -2.29
CA LYS A 122 15.90 -3.28 -3.66
C LYS A 122 14.71 -2.42 -4.09
N MET A 123 13.53 -2.84 -3.72
CA MET A 123 12.32 -2.11 -4.02
C MET A 123 12.34 -0.74 -3.35
N TRP A 124 12.77 -0.71 -2.10
CA TRP A 124 12.87 0.52 -1.34
C TRP A 124 13.82 1.51 -2.01
N GLU A 125 14.99 1.03 -2.44
CA GLU A 125 15.98 1.87 -3.10
C GLU A 125 15.47 2.41 -4.43
N GLN A 126 14.80 1.56 -5.21
CA GLN A 126 14.34 1.95 -6.54
C GLN A 126 13.17 2.90 -6.49
N LYS A 127 12.36 2.83 -5.45
CA LYS A 127 11.24 3.76 -5.31
C LYS A 127 11.69 5.10 -4.80
N ASN A 128 12.93 5.23 -4.39
CA ASN A 128 13.48 6.49 -3.90
C ASN A 128 12.67 7.06 -2.76
N PHE A 129 12.19 6.20 -1.92
CA PHE A 129 11.33 6.59 -0.84
C PHE A 129 12.16 7.40 0.14
N GLY A 130 11.98 8.69 0.14
CA GLY A 130 12.80 9.56 0.95
C GLY A 130 14.18 9.77 0.40
N GLN A 131 14.46 9.35 -0.82
CA GLN A 131 15.75 9.45 -1.35
C GLN A 131 15.83 10.48 -2.36
N ARG A 132 16.08 11.26 -2.64
CA ARG A 132 16.15 12.20 -3.72
C ARG A 132 14.86 12.29 -4.43
#